data_602948093db2a189234478c6972799da
#
_entry.id   602948093db2a189234478c6972799da
#
_cell.length_a   1.000
_cell.length_b   1.000
_cell.length_c   1.000
_cell.angle_alpha   90.00
_cell.angle_beta   90.00
_cell.angle_gamma   90.00
#
_symmetry.space_group_name_H-M   'P 1'
#
loop_
_entity.id
_entity.type
_entity.pdbx_description
1 polymer ?
#
loop_
_entity_poly.entity_id
_entity_poly.type
_entity_poly.pdbx_seq_one_letter_code
_entity_poly.pdbx_strand_id
1 'polypeptide(L)'
;LFSNEAGMGSAPNVAATAHVSHPVKQGLIQALGVFTDTLIICTCTAFIILFSGAPLDGSINGVQLTQQALSNEVGSIGSTFVALAILLFAFSSIIGNYYYGEANIRFITSKRSVLFIYRILVGGMVMFGALASLDLAWSLADVTMGLMTICNLIAISLLSLIHISEPT
;
A
#
# COMPACT_ATOMS: atom_id res chain seq x y z
N LEU A 1 7.96 4.73 -1.83
CA LEU A 1 7.39 3.65 -1.03
C LEU A 1 5.88 3.75 -1.05
N PHE A 2 5.21 2.68 -1.46
CA PHE A 2 3.76 2.54 -1.48
C PHE A 2 3.24 2.27 -0.06
N SER A 3 3.45 3.18 0.87
CA SER A 3 2.90 3.04 2.21
C SER A 3 1.65 3.88 2.41
N ASN A 4 1.42 4.86 1.53
CA ASN A 4 0.36 5.83 1.64
C ASN A 4 -0.58 5.74 0.42
N GLU A 5 -1.56 4.86 0.48
CA GLU A 5 -2.59 4.68 -0.56
C GLU A 5 -3.84 5.53 -0.26
N ALA A 6 -3.64 6.75 0.24
CA ALA A 6 -4.74 7.65 0.60
C ALA A 6 -5.64 7.96 -0.60
N GLY A 7 -6.92 7.69 -0.45
CA GLY A 7 -7.91 7.93 -1.49
C GLY A 7 -7.99 6.91 -2.62
N MET A 8 -7.11 5.90 -2.64
CA MET A 8 -7.11 4.86 -3.68
C MET A 8 -8.17 3.77 -3.46
N GLY A 9 -8.73 3.63 -2.25
CA GLY A 9 -9.82 2.69 -1.96
C GLY A 9 -9.39 1.42 -1.23
N SER A 10 -8.10 1.22 -0.93
CA SER A 10 -7.61 0.09 -0.14
C SER A 10 -7.95 0.22 1.35
N ALA A 11 -7.72 1.39 1.94
CA ALA A 11 -7.95 1.66 3.35
C ALA A 11 -9.37 1.35 3.84
N PRO A 12 -10.46 1.65 3.12
CA PRO A 12 -11.83 1.32 3.55
C PRO A 12 -12.07 -0.16 3.79
N ASN A 13 -11.39 -1.06 3.07
CA ASN A 13 -11.57 -2.51 3.20
C ASN A 13 -11.20 -3.03 4.59
N VAL A 14 -10.14 -2.49 5.21
CA VAL A 14 -9.75 -2.85 6.58
C VAL A 14 -10.45 -1.96 7.60
N ALA A 15 -10.62 -0.68 7.30
CA ALA A 15 -11.32 0.25 8.19
C ALA A 15 -12.74 -0.22 8.53
N ALA A 16 -13.43 -0.87 7.57
CA ALA A 16 -14.76 -1.43 7.77
C ALA A 16 -14.81 -2.55 8.84
N THR A 17 -13.68 -3.21 9.15
CA THR A 17 -13.61 -4.25 10.18
C THR A 17 -13.32 -3.72 11.58
N ALA A 18 -13.02 -2.43 11.71
CA ALA A 18 -12.67 -1.82 12.99
C ALA A 18 -13.88 -1.70 13.91
N HIS A 19 -13.72 -2.13 15.16
CA HIS A 19 -14.77 -2.05 16.18
C HIS A 19 -14.72 -0.66 16.85
N VAL A 20 -15.47 0.28 16.30
CA VAL A 20 -15.51 1.67 16.76
C VAL A 20 -16.94 2.12 17.06
N SER A 21 -17.10 3.06 17.99
CA SER A 21 -18.40 3.58 18.37
C SER A 21 -19.05 4.48 17.29
N HIS A 22 -18.25 5.01 16.35
CA HIS A 22 -18.73 5.84 15.26
C HIS A 22 -17.76 5.80 14.08
N PRO A 23 -18.23 5.66 12.81
CA PRO A 23 -17.36 5.57 11.63
C PRO A 23 -16.39 6.73 11.46
N VAL A 24 -16.79 7.95 11.85
CA VAL A 24 -15.94 9.16 11.78
C VAL A 24 -14.66 9.00 12.61
N LYS A 25 -14.69 8.30 13.74
CA LYS A 25 -13.49 8.07 14.56
C LYS A 25 -12.45 7.26 13.77
N GLN A 26 -12.89 6.22 13.06
CA GLN A 26 -12.00 5.43 12.22
C GLN A 26 -11.46 6.26 11.06
N GLY A 27 -12.29 7.10 10.43
CA GLY A 27 -11.85 8.02 9.39
C GLY A 27 -10.77 8.99 9.87
N LEU A 28 -10.92 9.57 11.06
CA LEU A 28 -9.91 10.46 11.66
C LEU A 28 -8.61 9.73 12.00
N ILE A 29 -8.67 8.51 12.51
CA ILE A 29 -7.48 7.67 12.77
C ILE A 29 -6.74 7.38 11.46
N GLN A 30 -7.46 7.03 10.39
CA GLN A 30 -6.86 6.80 9.08
C GLN A 30 -6.21 8.08 8.52
N ALA A 31 -6.88 9.23 8.63
CA ALA A 31 -6.32 10.51 8.21
C ALA A 31 -5.04 10.86 8.98
N LEU A 32 -5.03 10.64 10.30
CA LEU A 32 -3.83 10.83 11.12
C LEU A 32 -2.70 9.87 10.71
N GLY A 33 -3.02 8.62 10.39
CA GLY A 33 -2.05 7.64 9.87
C GLY A 33 -1.39 8.11 8.59
N VAL A 34 -2.18 8.56 7.62
CA VAL A 34 -1.70 9.12 6.34
C VAL A 34 -0.81 10.35 6.57
N PHE A 35 -1.23 11.26 7.44
CA PHE A 35 -0.47 12.45 7.80
C PHE A 35 0.89 12.09 8.41
N THR A 36 0.92 11.15 9.36
CA THR A 36 2.13 10.67 10.03
C THR A 36 3.07 9.99 9.04
N ASP A 37 2.55 9.12 8.19
CA ASP A 37 3.33 8.43 7.17
C ASP A 37 3.98 9.41 6.19
N THR A 38 3.21 10.34 5.65
CA THR A 38 3.72 11.30 4.66
C THR A 38 4.69 12.31 5.25
N LEU A 39 4.34 12.96 6.36
CA LEU A 39 5.14 14.06 6.91
C LEU A 39 6.31 13.58 7.79
N ILE A 40 6.21 12.44 8.44
CA ILE A 40 7.27 11.95 9.29
C ILE A 40 8.10 10.89 8.57
N ILE A 41 7.49 9.77 8.18
CA ILE A 41 8.23 8.62 7.66
C ILE A 41 8.85 8.92 6.28
N CYS A 42 8.07 9.45 5.35
CA CYS A 42 8.58 9.76 4.01
C CYS A 42 9.62 10.90 4.05
N THR A 43 9.44 11.90 4.91
CA THR A 43 10.41 13.00 5.08
C THR A 43 11.72 12.48 5.70
N CYS A 44 11.67 11.61 6.71
CA CYS A 44 12.87 10.97 7.26
C CYS A 44 13.63 10.18 6.19
N THR A 45 12.93 9.41 5.37
CA THR A 45 13.56 8.66 4.27
C THR A 45 14.20 9.60 3.25
N ALA A 46 13.53 10.70 2.89
CA ALA A 46 14.06 11.71 1.98
C ALA A 46 15.35 12.35 2.54
N PHE A 47 15.36 12.72 3.82
CA PHE A 47 16.56 13.27 4.47
C PHE A 47 17.71 12.26 4.54
N ILE A 48 17.45 11.00 4.83
CA ILE A 48 18.50 9.96 4.81
C ILE A 48 19.15 9.91 3.42
N ILE A 49 18.35 9.94 2.35
CA ILE A 49 18.88 9.91 0.97
C ILE A 49 19.66 11.19 0.66
N LEU A 50 19.13 12.38 0.96
CA LEU A 50 19.73 13.65 0.62
C LEU A 50 21.06 13.92 1.36
N PHE A 51 21.18 13.49 2.61
CA PHE A 51 22.35 13.74 3.42
C PHE A 51 23.41 12.64 3.34
N SER A 52 23.09 11.46 2.84
CA SER A 52 24.01 10.32 2.78
C SER A 52 25.08 10.41 1.67
N GLY A 53 25.00 11.40 0.78
CA GLY A 53 25.89 11.46 -0.38
C GLY A 53 25.64 10.34 -1.41
N ALA A 54 24.49 9.66 -1.36
CA ALA A 54 24.11 8.67 -2.36
C ALA A 54 23.93 9.33 -3.75
N PRO A 55 24.27 8.64 -4.86
CA PRO A 55 24.15 9.21 -6.20
C PRO A 55 22.69 9.47 -6.55
N LEU A 56 22.37 10.72 -6.91
CA LEU A 56 21.04 11.17 -7.31
C LEU A 56 20.91 11.32 -8.84
N ASP A 57 21.80 10.69 -9.58
CA ASP A 57 21.88 10.75 -11.04
C ASP A 57 20.93 9.77 -11.76
N GLY A 58 20.11 9.03 -11.00
CA GLY A 58 19.21 8.02 -11.55
C GLY A 58 19.86 6.67 -11.85
N SER A 59 21.14 6.48 -11.54
CA SER A 59 21.84 5.19 -11.70
C SER A 59 21.30 4.11 -10.76
N ILE A 60 20.83 4.52 -9.59
CA ILE A 60 20.25 3.65 -8.56
C ILE A 60 18.88 4.21 -8.18
N ASN A 61 17.86 3.37 -8.18
CA ASN A 61 16.48 3.78 -7.94
C ASN A 61 15.80 2.98 -6.83
N GLY A 62 14.73 3.57 -6.30
CA GLY A 62 13.82 2.91 -5.34
C GLY A 62 14.53 2.51 -4.05
N VAL A 63 14.25 1.30 -3.62
CA VAL A 63 14.77 0.71 -2.37
C VAL A 63 16.29 0.62 -2.33
N GLN A 64 16.93 0.35 -3.46
CA GLN A 64 18.39 0.24 -3.55
C GLN A 64 19.06 1.57 -3.19
N LEU A 65 18.46 2.70 -3.56
CA LEU A 65 18.94 4.02 -3.19
C LEU A 65 18.87 4.25 -1.67
N THR A 66 17.77 3.86 -1.03
CA THR A 66 17.63 3.94 0.43
C THR A 66 18.64 3.03 1.14
N GLN A 67 18.86 1.83 0.61
CA GLN A 67 19.83 0.87 1.15
C GLN A 67 21.26 1.40 1.03
N GLN A 68 21.60 1.98 -0.10
CA GLN A 68 22.91 2.61 -0.31
C GLN A 68 23.09 3.81 0.62
N ALA A 69 22.08 4.67 0.71
CA ALA A 69 22.09 5.84 1.57
C ALA A 69 22.35 5.46 3.04
N LEU A 70 21.60 4.50 3.55
CA LEU A 70 21.78 4.06 4.95
C LEU A 70 23.11 3.32 5.15
N SER A 71 23.58 2.59 4.15
CA SER A 71 24.90 1.93 4.19
C SER A 71 26.05 2.94 4.23
N ASN A 72 25.93 4.08 3.56
CA ASN A 72 26.92 5.15 3.60
C ASN A 72 27.06 5.75 5.02
N GLU A 73 25.96 5.84 5.77
CA GLU A 73 25.94 6.46 7.10
C GLU A 73 26.33 5.50 8.22
N VAL A 74 25.80 4.28 8.22
CA VAL A 74 25.95 3.31 9.31
C VAL A 74 26.67 2.00 8.90
N GLY A 75 27.21 1.96 7.70
CA GLY A 75 27.94 0.80 7.17
C GLY A 75 27.03 -0.39 6.82
N SER A 76 27.60 -1.60 6.81
CA SER A 76 26.92 -2.82 6.39
C SER A 76 25.67 -3.17 7.23
N ILE A 77 25.60 -2.68 8.47
CA ILE A 77 24.42 -2.86 9.34
C ILE A 77 23.21 -2.17 8.73
N GLY A 78 23.40 -0.97 8.14
CA GLY A 78 22.32 -0.23 7.46
C GLY A 78 21.71 -1.01 6.29
N SER A 79 22.56 -1.60 5.46
CA SER A 79 22.11 -2.44 4.34
C SER A 79 21.30 -3.65 4.82
N THR A 80 21.78 -4.35 5.84
CA THR A 80 21.09 -5.52 6.42
C THR A 80 19.75 -5.11 7.05
N PHE A 81 19.72 -3.99 7.77
CA PHE A 81 18.51 -3.46 8.38
C PHE A 81 17.43 -3.16 7.33
N VAL A 82 17.80 -2.46 6.25
CA VAL A 82 16.86 -2.15 5.14
C VAL A 82 16.36 -3.43 4.48
N ALA A 83 17.22 -4.42 4.25
CA ALA A 83 16.80 -5.70 3.65
C ALA A 83 15.78 -6.44 4.52
N LEU A 84 15.98 -6.50 5.84
CA LEU A 84 15.04 -7.10 6.78
C LEU A 84 13.73 -6.32 6.86
N ALA A 85 13.82 -4.99 6.92
CA ALA A 85 12.64 -4.13 6.96
C ALA A 85 11.77 -4.33 5.71
N ILE A 86 12.38 -4.39 4.52
CA ILE A 86 11.66 -4.62 3.27
C ILE A 86 11.03 -6.01 3.22
N LEU A 87 11.73 -7.03 3.69
CA LEU A 87 11.17 -8.38 3.77
C LEU A 87 9.89 -8.40 4.61
N LEU A 88 9.90 -7.75 5.77
CA LEU A 88 8.74 -7.67 6.66
C LEU A 88 7.61 -6.83 6.04
N PHE A 89 7.93 -5.68 5.42
CA PHE A 89 6.95 -4.84 4.75
C PHE A 89 6.33 -5.53 3.53
N ALA A 90 7.13 -6.20 2.70
CA ALA A 90 6.63 -6.95 1.55
C ALA A 90 5.70 -8.09 2.00
N PHE A 91 6.09 -8.82 3.03
CA PHE A 91 5.27 -9.89 3.59
C PHE A 91 3.93 -9.37 4.12
N SER A 92 3.95 -8.30 4.93
CA SER A 92 2.72 -7.68 5.44
C SER A 92 1.83 -7.12 4.33
N SER A 93 2.42 -6.54 3.28
CA SER A 93 1.69 -6.01 2.13
C SER A 93 1.01 -7.13 1.32
N ILE A 94 1.69 -8.27 1.11
CA ILE A 94 1.08 -9.43 0.46
C ILE A 94 -0.13 -9.94 1.24
N ILE A 95 0.00 -10.06 2.57
CA ILE A 95 -1.11 -10.50 3.43
C ILE A 95 -2.26 -9.48 3.40
N GLY A 96 -1.96 -8.20 3.49
CA GLY A 96 -2.96 -7.12 3.44
C GLY A 96 -3.74 -7.13 2.13
N ASN A 97 -3.04 -7.14 1.00
CA ASN A 97 -3.67 -7.18 -0.32
C ASN A 97 -4.47 -8.46 -0.57
N TYR A 98 -3.95 -9.60 -0.10
CA TYR A 98 -4.71 -10.86 -0.12
C TYR A 98 -6.03 -10.72 0.65
N TYR A 99 -5.99 -10.15 1.86
CA TYR A 99 -7.16 -9.96 2.70
C TYR A 99 -8.19 -9.02 2.05
N TYR A 100 -7.76 -7.92 1.43
CA TYR A 100 -8.65 -7.00 0.72
C TYR A 100 -9.43 -7.71 -0.39
N GLY A 101 -8.75 -8.48 -1.21
CA GLY A 101 -9.39 -9.22 -2.28
C GLY A 101 -10.32 -10.34 -1.75
N GLU A 102 -9.89 -11.08 -0.73
CA GLU A 102 -10.72 -12.13 -0.13
C GLU A 102 -11.99 -11.54 0.51
N ALA A 103 -11.91 -10.40 1.20
CA ALA A 103 -13.04 -9.73 1.80
C ALA A 103 -14.07 -9.29 0.75
N ASN A 104 -13.61 -8.70 -0.35
CA ASN A 104 -14.48 -8.31 -1.46
C ASN A 104 -15.14 -9.50 -2.15
N ILE A 105 -14.42 -10.60 -2.37
CA ILE A 105 -14.99 -11.82 -2.95
C ILE A 105 -16.04 -12.43 -2.01
N ARG A 106 -15.77 -12.48 -0.71
CA ARG A 106 -16.71 -12.99 0.31
C ARG A 106 -17.99 -12.16 0.38
N PHE A 107 -17.90 -10.87 0.12
CA PHE A 107 -19.08 -10.00 0.02
C PHE A 107 -19.99 -10.39 -1.15
N ILE A 108 -19.40 -10.76 -2.30
CA ILE A 108 -20.14 -11.15 -3.50
C ILE A 108 -20.60 -12.61 -3.42
N THR A 109 -19.75 -13.51 -2.93
CA THR A 109 -20.04 -14.96 -2.89
C THR A 109 -19.30 -15.69 -1.78
N SER A 110 -20.02 -16.61 -1.12
CA SER A 110 -19.43 -17.47 -0.08
C SER A 110 -18.99 -18.84 -0.62
N LYS A 111 -18.98 -19.06 -1.94
CA LYS A 111 -18.61 -20.36 -2.53
C LYS A 111 -17.12 -20.66 -2.32
N ARG A 112 -16.83 -21.81 -1.70
CA ARG A 112 -15.45 -22.26 -1.45
C ARG A 112 -14.60 -22.39 -2.71
N SER A 113 -15.19 -22.82 -3.81
CA SER A 113 -14.47 -22.97 -5.09
C SER A 113 -13.95 -21.62 -5.62
N VAL A 114 -14.72 -20.54 -5.49
CA VAL A 114 -14.29 -19.20 -5.93
C VAL A 114 -13.14 -18.69 -5.08
N LEU A 115 -13.20 -18.88 -3.76
CA LEU A 115 -12.11 -18.53 -2.85
C LEU A 115 -10.85 -19.35 -3.13
N PHE A 116 -10.99 -20.62 -3.48
CA PHE A 116 -9.85 -21.48 -3.82
C PHE A 116 -9.16 -21.00 -5.11
N ILE A 117 -9.95 -20.68 -6.16
CA ILE A 117 -9.43 -20.13 -7.41
C ILE A 117 -8.71 -18.80 -7.15
N TYR A 118 -9.30 -17.91 -6.34
CA TYR A 118 -8.69 -16.64 -5.95
C TYR A 118 -7.32 -16.86 -5.28
N ARG A 119 -7.19 -17.81 -4.36
CA ARG A 119 -5.93 -18.13 -3.67
C ARG A 119 -4.86 -18.61 -4.63
N ILE A 120 -5.23 -19.45 -5.61
CA ILE A 120 -4.31 -19.90 -6.65
C ILE A 120 -3.87 -18.71 -7.52
N LEU A 121 -4.79 -17.83 -7.91
CA LEU A 121 -4.45 -16.65 -8.70
C LEU A 121 -3.51 -15.71 -7.95
N VAL A 122 -3.75 -15.46 -6.66
CA VAL A 122 -2.85 -14.63 -5.84
C VAL A 122 -1.46 -15.27 -5.76
N GLY A 123 -1.37 -16.57 -5.49
CA GLY A 123 -0.09 -17.29 -5.47
C GLY A 123 0.64 -17.20 -6.82
N GLY A 124 -0.09 -17.37 -7.92
CA GLY A 124 0.43 -17.21 -9.28
C GLY A 124 0.94 -15.80 -9.55
N MET A 125 0.20 -14.77 -9.12
CA MET A 125 0.61 -13.37 -9.27
C MET A 125 1.85 -13.02 -8.42
N VAL A 126 1.98 -13.57 -7.23
CA VAL A 126 3.20 -13.41 -6.41
C VAL A 126 4.41 -14.03 -7.11
N MET A 127 4.25 -15.24 -7.67
CA MET A 127 5.31 -15.88 -8.45
C MET A 127 5.64 -15.08 -9.72
N PHE A 128 4.64 -14.60 -10.43
CA PHE A 128 4.83 -13.75 -11.61
C PHE A 128 5.59 -12.47 -11.23
N GLY A 129 5.19 -11.78 -10.17
CA GLY A 129 5.85 -10.56 -9.70
C GLY A 129 7.32 -10.78 -9.27
N ALA A 130 7.64 -11.97 -8.73
CA ALA A 130 9.02 -12.33 -8.39
C ALA A 130 9.92 -12.56 -9.62
N LEU A 131 9.33 -12.91 -10.78
CA LEU A 131 10.05 -13.16 -12.03
C LEU A 131 10.00 -11.98 -13.00
N ALA A 132 9.03 -11.08 -12.85
CA ALA A 132 8.84 -9.92 -13.70
C ALA A 132 9.95 -8.87 -13.49
N SER A 133 10.20 -8.07 -14.53
CA SER A 133 11.04 -6.89 -14.38
C SER A 133 10.36 -5.87 -13.46
N LEU A 134 11.18 -5.07 -12.77
CA LEU A 134 10.70 -4.05 -11.85
C LEU A 134 9.76 -3.04 -12.56
N ASP A 135 10.13 -2.62 -13.76
CA ASP A 135 9.35 -1.66 -14.57
C ASP A 135 7.98 -2.23 -14.95
N LEU A 136 7.91 -3.52 -15.33
CA LEU A 136 6.64 -4.16 -15.64
C LEU A 136 5.75 -4.27 -14.39
N ALA A 137 6.34 -4.66 -13.25
CA ALA A 137 5.60 -4.77 -11.99
C ALA A 137 5.01 -3.40 -11.58
N TRP A 138 5.79 -2.33 -11.68
CA TRP A 138 5.33 -0.97 -11.37
C TRP A 138 4.26 -0.49 -12.33
N SER A 139 4.43 -0.70 -13.64
CA SER A 139 3.43 -0.29 -14.64
C SER A 139 2.09 -0.98 -14.43
N LEU A 140 2.10 -2.28 -14.09
CA LEU A 140 0.88 -3.01 -13.77
C LEU A 140 0.24 -2.51 -12.46
N ALA A 141 1.04 -2.22 -11.45
CA ALA A 141 0.57 -1.65 -10.19
C ALA A 141 -0.11 -0.29 -10.41
N ASP A 142 0.51 0.60 -11.18
CA ASP A 142 -0.04 1.93 -11.48
C ASP A 142 -1.40 1.85 -12.21
N VAL A 143 -1.52 0.98 -13.21
CA VAL A 143 -2.78 0.79 -13.93
C VAL A 143 -3.87 0.23 -13.02
N THR A 144 -3.56 -0.79 -12.22
CA THR A 144 -4.55 -1.40 -11.32
C THR A 144 -4.97 -0.47 -10.20
N MET A 145 -4.04 0.31 -9.63
CA MET A 145 -4.35 1.33 -8.64
C MET A 145 -5.15 2.50 -9.22
N GLY A 146 -4.85 2.91 -10.45
CA GLY A 146 -5.65 3.91 -11.16
C GLY A 146 -7.11 3.47 -11.33
N LEU A 147 -7.35 2.22 -11.73
CA LEU A 147 -8.69 1.66 -11.84
C LEU A 147 -9.40 1.59 -10.47
N MET A 148 -8.71 1.15 -9.43
CA MET A 148 -9.25 1.11 -8.07
C MET A 148 -9.63 2.52 -7.58
N THR A 149 -8.80 3.51 -7.85
CA THR A 149 -9.04 4.92 -7.51
C THR A 149 -10.30 5.46 -8.18
N ILE A 150 -10.50 5.17 -9.46
CA ILE A 150 -11.72 5.58 -10.19
C ILE A 150 -12.96 4.98 -9.54
N CYS A 151 -12.96 3.69 -9.22
CA CYS A 151 -14.07 3.04 -8.53
C CYS A 151 -14.36 3.69 -7.17
N ASN A 152 -13.30 4.00 -6.40
CA ASN A 152 -13.42 4.64 -5.09
C ASN A 152 -13.97 6.06 -5.20
N LEU A 153 -13.51 6.85 -6.16
CA LEU A 153 -14.00 8.21 -6.39
C LEU A 153 -15.50 8.23 -6.75
N ILE A 154 -15.94 7.29 -7.58
CA ILE A 154 -17.37 7.14 -7.92
C ILE A 154 -18.16 6.83 -6.64
N ALA A 155 -17.70 5.86 -5.83
CA ALA A 155 -18.37 5.49 -4.59
C ALA A 155 -18.46 6.66 -3.60
N ILE A 156 -17.36 7.40 -3.39
CA ILE A 156 -17.33 8.57 -2.51
C ILE A 156 -18.26 9.68 -3.01
N SER A 157 -18.27 9.94 -4.32
CA SER A 157 -19.13 10.96 -4.92
C SER A 157 -20.62 10.62 -4.73
N LEU A 158 -21.00 9.37 -4.92
CA LEU A 158 -22.37 8.92 -4.69
C LEU A 158 -22.77 8.99 -3.22
N LEU A 159 -21.90 8.57 -2.30
CA LEU A 159 -22.14 8.66 -0.85
C LEU A 159 -22.22 10.11 -0.37
N SER A 160 -21.41 11.01 -0.92
CA SER A 160 -21.48 12.45 -0.63
C SER A 160 -22.82 13.05 -1.04
N LEU A 161 -23.36 12.68 -2.19
CA LEU A 161 -24.66 13.13 -2.66
C LEU A 161 -25.80 12.64 -1.74
N ILE A 162 -25.74 11.40 -1.25
CA ILE A 162 -26.74 10.86 -0.32
C ILE A 162 -26.70 11.65 1.01
N HIS A 163 -25.50 11.94 1.55
CA HIS A 163 -25.35 12.70 2.79
C HIS A 163 -25.84 14.16 2.70
N ILE A 164 -25.74 14.76 1.50
CA ILE A 164 -26.23 16.11 1.26
C ILE A 164 -27.76 16.11 1.13
N SER A 165 -28.35 15.04 0.57
CA SER A 165 -29.80 14.94 0.36
C SER A 165 -30.58 14.52 1.62
N GLU A 166 -29.92 13.86 2.58
CA GLU A 166 -30.53 13.43 3.85
C GLU A 166 -29.71 13.95 5.05
N PRO A 167 -29.79 15.25 5.37
CA PRO A 167 -29.17 15.77 6.58
C PRO A 167 -29.93 15.23 7.79
N THR A 168 -29.27 14.34 8.56
CA THR A 168 -29.74 13.88 9.89
C THR A 168 -29.66 14.98 10.92
#